data_0509feedc31bfaee564ebd83f35d2acb
#
_entry.id   0509feedc31bfaee564ebd83f35d2acb
#
_cell.length_a   1.000
_cell.length_b   1.000
_cell.length_c   1.000
_cell.angle_alpha   90.00
_cell.angle_beta   90.00
_cell.angle_gamma   90.00
#
_symmetry.space_group_name_H-M   'P 1'
#
loop_
_entity.id
_entity.type
_entity.pdbx_description
1 polymer ?
#
loop_
_entity_poly.entity_id
_entity_poly.type
_entity_poly.pdbx_seq_one_letter_code
_entity_poly.pdbx_strand_id
1 'polypeptide(L)'
;YVAEVAEETIEEAPIPYTLVEEKPSFNGGDANEFTKWVFSNMVYPEVARENGISGRVTLQFTIEADGSLTNIKVLRGVDPSLDQEAIRVVSMSPKWTPGRQRDKAVRVTYNFPIYFQLRN
;
A
#
# COMPACT_ATOMS: atom_id res chain seq x y z
N TYR A 1 43.63 16.48 -9.71
CA TYR A 1 42.46 15.71 -10.15
C TYR A 1 41.47 15.58 -9.02
N VAL A 2 40.29 16.16 -9.21
CA VAL A 2 39.22 16.04 -8.25
C VAL A 2 38.13 15.18 -8.84
N ALA A 3 37.97 13.98 -8.29
CA ALA A 3 36.80 13.17 -8.60
C ALA A 3 35.62 13.70 -7.79
N GLU A 4 34.69 14.38 -8.45
CA GLU A 4 33.44 14.67 -7.83
C GLU A 4 32.62 13.39 -7.80
N VAL A 5 32.50 12.86 -6.59
CA VAL A 5 31.44 11.92 -6.34
C VAL A 5 30.18 12.77 -6.21
N ALA A 6 29.32 12.74 -7.23
CA ALA A 6 27.99 13.28 -7.07
C ALA A 6 27.40 12.68 -5.83
N GLU A 7 26.98 13.52 -4.88
CA GLU A 7 26.14 13.06 -3.80
C GLU A 7 24.87 12.51 -4.43
N GLU A 8 24.93 11.26 -4.78
CA GLU A 8 23.70 10.54 -5.04
C GLU A 8 22.99 10.45 -3.72
N THR A 9 21.83 11.07 -3.63
CA THR A 9 20.84 10.66 -2.68
C THR A 9 20.61 9.19 -2.94
N ILE A 10 21.35 8.35 -2.24
CA ILE A 10 21.05 6.93 -2.23
C ILE A 10 19.72 6.85 -1.51
N GLU A 11 18.64 6.75 -2.29
CA GLU A 11 17.36 6.36 -1.72
C GLU A 11 17.56 4.97 -1.16
N GLU A 12 17.58 4.87 0.15
CA GLU A 12 17.64 3.59 0.81
C GLU A 12 16.45 2.76 0.34
N ALA A 13 16.70 1.51 -0.03
CA ALA A 13 15.65 0.60 -0.40
C ALA A 13 14.64 0.48 0.74
N PRO A 14 13.34 0.37 0.43
CA PRO A 14 12.34 0.21 1.48
C PRO A 14 12.59 -1.06 2.29
N ILE A 15 12.33 -0.97 3.60
CA ILE A 15 12.44 -2.12 4.50
C ILE A 15 11.13 -2.91 4.43
N PRO A 16 11.17 -4.24 4.27
CA PRO A 16 9.95 -5.03 4.33
C PRO A 16 9.20 -4.84 5.65
N TYR A 17 7.87 -4.78 5.58
CA TYR A 17 7.02 -4.58 6.75
C TYR A 17 7.33 -5.58 7.88
N THR A 18 7.65 -6.82 7.52
CA THR A 18 7.94 -7.87 8.51
C THR A 18 9.26 -7.67 9.24
N LEU A 19 10.16 -6.84 8.72
CA LEU A 19 11.51 -6.67 9.26
C LEU A 19 11.74 -5.32 9.94
N VAL A 20 10.85 -4.35 9.74
CA VAL A 20 11.02 -3.02 10.36
C VAL A 20 10.80 -3.09 11.87
N GLU A 21 11.62 -2.38 12.64
CA GLU A 21 11.53 -2.40 14.10
C GLU A 21 10.20 -1.89 14.63
N GLU A 22 9.80 -0.69 14.18
CA GLU A 22 8.50 -0.13 14.50
C GLU A 22 7.67 -0.07 13.25
N LYS A 23 6.58 -0.81 13.22
CA LYS A 23 5.72 -0.90 12.05
C LYS A 23 4.94 0.38 11.84
N PRO A 24 4.69 0.75 10.56
CA PRO A 24 3.79 1.87 10.27
C PRO A 24 2.41 1.64 10.89
N SER A 25 1.75 2.73 11.26
CA SER A 25 0.40 2.66 11.80
C SER A 25 -0.54 3.56 11.00
N PHE A 26 -1.82 3.19 10.99
CA PHE A 26 -2.87 3.92 10.30
C PHE A 26 -3.93 4.33 11.31
N ASN A 27 -4.23 5.64 11.38
CA ASN A 27 -5.20 6.19 12.35
C ASN A 27 -4.95 5.74 13.78
N GLY A 28 -3.67 5.63 14.17
CA GLY A 28 -3.29 5.21 15.51
C GLY A 28 -3.42 3.72 15.79
N GLY A 29 -3.75 2.91 14.78
CA GLY A 29 -3.89 1.47 14.89
C GLY A 29 -2.97 0.71 13.95
N ASP A 30 -3.19 -0.58 13.86
CA ASP A 30 -2.40 -1.44 12.98
C ASP A 30 -2.99 -1.50 11.56
N ALA A 31 -2.50 -2.44 10.75
CA ALA A 31 -2.96 -2.60 9.37
C ALA A 31 -4.46 -2.95 9.27
N ASN A 32 -5.07 -3.47 10.34
CA ASN A 32 -6.50 -3.75 10.35
C ASN A 32 -7.32 -2.47 10.24
N GLU A 33 -6.83 -1.35 10.79
CA GLU A 33 -7.50 -0.06 10.65
C GLU A 33 -7.50 0.40 9.19
N PHE A 34 -6.43 0.13 8.46
CA PHE A 34 -6.38 0.43 7.03
C PHE A 34 -7.35 -0.44 6.25
N THR A 35 -7.45 -1.72 6.60
CA THR A 35 -8.42 -2.62 5.98
C THR A 35 -9.85 -2.07 6.12
N LYS A 36 -10.20 -1.61 7.32
CA LYS A 36 -11.51 -1.00 7.57
C LYS A 36 -11.74 0.25 6.73
N TRP A 37 -10.71 1.10 6.65
CA TRP A 37 -10.80 2.32 5.85
C TRP A 37 -11.01 1.99 4.37
N VAL A 38 -10.27 1.00 3.85
CA VAL A 38 -10.41 0.57 2.46
C VAL A 38 -11.83 0.07 2.19
N PHE A 39 -12.37 -0.78 3.06
CA PHE A 39 -13.73 -1.27 2.90
C PHE A 39 -14.77 -0.15 2.91
N SER A 40 -14.54 0.88 3.73
CA SER A 40 -15.46 2.02 3.82
C SER A 40 -15.46 2.88 2.57
N ASN A 41 -14.36 2.89 1.81
CA ASN A 41 -14.18 3.77 0.65
C ASN A 41 -14.18 3.02 -0.68
N MET A 42 -14.18 1.71 -0.63
CA MET A 42 -14.14 0.86 -1.83
C MET A 42 -15.54 0.76 -2.44
N VAL A 43 -15.58 0.84 -3.77
CA VAL A 43 -16.82 0.63 -4.53
C VAL A 43 -16.63 -0.62 -5.38
N TYR A 44 -17.54 -1.57 -5.26
CA TYR A 44 -17.50 -2.75 -6.11
C TYR A 44 -17.81 -2.34 -7.55
N PRO A 45 -16.89 -2.58 -8.52
CA PRO A 45 -17.12 -2.17 -9.89
C PRO A 45 -18.37 -2.83 -10.48
N GLU A 46 -19.21 -2.04 -11.13
CA GLU A 46 -20.48 -2.55 -11.66
C GLU A 46 -20.27 -3.65 -12.69
N VAL A 47 -19.29 -3.48 -13.58
CA VAL A 47 -18.95 -4.49 -14.58
C VAL A 47 -18.59 -5.83 -13.92
N ALA A 48 -17.79 -5.79 -12.86
CA ALA A 48 -17.42 -7.01 -12.14
C ALA A 48 -18.62 -7.64 -11.45
N ARG A 49 -19.46 -6.81 -10.82
CA ARG A 49 -20.66 -7.30 -10.16
C ARG A 49 -21.62 -7.97 -11.15
N GLU A 50 -21.84 -7.35 -12.29
CA GLU A 50 -22.75 -7.90 -13.32
C GLU A 50 -22.24 -9.22 -13.89
N ASN A 51 -20.93 -9.39 -13.96
CA ASN A 51 -20.31 -10.60 -14.51
C ASN A 51 -19.91 -11.62 -13.45
N GLY A 52 -20.30 -11.40 -12.18
CA GLY A 52 -20.01 -12.34 -11.11
C GLY A 52 -18.53 -12.46 -10.79
N ILE A 53 -17.73 -11.42 -11.04
CA ILE A 53 -16.28 -11.46 -10.82
C ILE A 53 -15.98 -11.08 -9.40
N SER A 54 -15.27 -11.96 -8.70
CA SER A 54 -14.81 -11.76 -7.32
C SER A 54 -13.41 -12.34 -7.16
N GLY A 55 -12.75 -12.03 -6.06
CA GLY A 55 -11.45 -12.59 -5.77
C GLY A 55 -10.57 -11.65 -4.96
N ARG A 56 -9.33 -12.07 -4.79
CA ARG A 56 -8.35 -11.32 -4.00
C ARG A 56 -7.36 -10.63 -4.91
N VAL A 57 -7.29 -9.30 -4.78
CA VAL A 57 -6.26 -8.49 -5.45
C VAL A 57 -5.18 -8.19 -4.42
N THR A 58 -3.94 -8.58 -4.71
CA THR A 58 -2.81 -8.29 -3.83
C THR A 58 -2.03 -7.11 -4.40
N LEU A 59 -1.97 -6.03 -3.61
CA LEU A 59 -1.20 -4.84 -3.95
C LEU A 59 0.10 -4.83 -3.16
N GLN A 60 1.09 -4.14 -3.71
CA GLN A 60 2.28 -3.78 -2.98
C GLN A 60 2.44 -2.26 -3.07
N PHE A 61 2.76 -1.63 -1.97
CA PHE A 61 3.06 -0.21 -1.97
C PHE A 61 4.14 0.10 -0.94
N THR A 62 4.71 1.29 -1.07
CA THR A 62 5.72 1.79 -0.14
C THR A 62 5.08 2.85 0.74
N ILE A 63 5.21 2.69 2.06
CA ILE A 63 4.85 3.72 3.03
C ILE A 63 6.09 4.55 3.24
N GLU A 64 6.09 5.78 2.73
CA GLU A 64 7.25 6.66 2.77
C GLU A 64 7.54 7.17 4.18
N ALA A 65 8.73 7.74 4.36
CA ALA A 65 9.12 8.30 5.65
C ALA A 65 8.23 9.45 6.12
N ASP A 66 7.48 10.06 5.20
CA ASP A 66 6.48 11.10 5.54
C ASP A 66 5.07 10.53 5.72
N GLY A 67 4.90 9.22 5.58
CA GLY A 67 3.61 8.53 5.71
C GLY A 67 2.79 8.43 4.43
N SER A 68 3.23 9.03 3.32
CA SER A 68 2.52 8.92 2.05
C SER A 68 2.74 7.55 1.41
N LEU A 69 1.81 7.13 0.56
CA LEU A 69 1.94 5.87 -0.17
C LEU A 69 2.46 6.14 -1.58
N THR A 70 3.45 5.35 -2.01
CA THR A 70 4.05 5.44 -3.34
C THR A 70 4.22 4.05 -3.93
N ASN A 71 4.57 3.98 -5.21
CA ASN A 71 4.86 2.72 -5.90
C ASN A 71 3.75 1.68 -5.72
N ILE A 72 2.51 2.13 -5.81
CA ILE A 72 1.35 1.25 -5.69
C ILE A 72 1.25 0.41 -6.95
N LYS A 73 1.37 -0.91 -6.79
CA LYS A 73 1.29 -1.83 -7.94
C LYS A 73 0.55 -3.10 -7.57
N VAL A 74 0.00 -3.74 -8.60
CA VAL A 74 -0.67 -5.03 -8.44
C VAL A 74 0.37 -6.13 -8.54
N LEU A 75 0.54 -6.91 -7.47
CA LEU A 75 1.36 -8.11 -7.49
C LEU A 75 0.60 -9.29 -8.06
N ARG A 76 -0.67 -9.39 -7.72
CA ARG A 76 -1.54 -10.46 -8.19
C ARG A 76 -2.94 -9.91 -8.39
N GLY A 77 -3.37 -9.87 -9.63
CA GLY A 77 -4.68 -9.37 -10.00
C GLY A 77 -5.69 -10.48 -10.23
N VAL A 78 -6.94 -10.07 -10.42
CA VAL A 78 -8.06 -10.96 -10.75
C VAL A 78 -8.66 -10.56 -12.09
N ASP A 79 -9.02 -9.29 -12.21
CA ASP A 79 -9.66 -8.72 -13.37
C ASP A 79 -9.34 -7.23 -13.42
N PRO A 80 -9.16 -6.64 -14.61
CA PRO A 80 -8.81 -5.22 -14.69
C PRO A 80 -9.73 -4.29 -13.90
N SER A 81 -11.04 -4.57 -13.85
CA SER A 81 -11.98 -3.73 -13.11
C SER A 81 -11.71 -3.74 -11.60
N LEU A 82 -11.45 -4.92 -11.03
CA LEU A 82 -11.12 -5.05 -9.61
C LEU A 82 -9.75 -4.48 -9.31
N ASP A 83 -8.77 -4.75 -10.19
CA ASP A 83 -7.40 -4.27 -10.02
C ASP A 83 -7.34 -2.74 -10.01
N GLN A 84 -8.08 -2.09 -10.91
CA GLN A 84 -8.14 -0.63 -10.98
C GLN A 84 -8.80 -0.04 -9.74
N GLU A 85 -9.86 -0.64 -9.25
CA GLU A 85 -10.54 -0.17 -8.04
C GLU A 85 -9.63 -0.30 -6.81
N ALA A 86 -8.88 -1.40 -6.72
CA ALA A 86 -7.90 -1.59 -5.64
C ALA A 86 -6.86 -0.46 -5.63
N ILE A 87 -6.31 -0.14 -6.79
CA ILE A 87 -5.34 0.96 -6.92
C ILE A 87 -5.99 2.29 -6.57
N ARG A 88 -7.20 2.53 -7.08
CA ARG A 88 -7.92 3.80 -6.84
C ARG A 88 -8.11 4.06 -5.36
N VAL A 89 -8.65 3.10 -4.63
CA VAL A 89 -8.97 3.28 -3.22
C VAL A 89 -7.71 3.45 -2.37
N VAL A 90 -6.67 2.67 -2.63
CA VAL A 90 -5.41 2.77 -1.90
C VAL A 90 -4.72 4.11 -2.20
N SER A 91 -4.82 4.60 -3.44
CA SER A 91 -4.24 5.90 -3.83
C SER A 91 -4.87 7.08 -3.10
N MET A 92 -6.06 6.92 -2.55
CA MET A 92 -6.76 7.96 -1.79
C MET A 92 -6.41 7.96 -0.30
N SER A 93 -5.52 7.07 0.12
CA SER A 93 -5.19 6.91 1.54
C SER A 93 -4.70 8.20 2.18
N PRO A 94 -5.22 8.57 3.36
CA PRO A 94 -4.57 9.56 4.20
C PRO A 94 -3.16 9.10 4.55
N LYS A 95 -2.36 10.03 5.06
CA LYS A 95 -0.99 9.69 5.48
C LYS A 95 -1.01 8.74 6.65
N TRP A 96 -0.09 7.79 6.61
CA TRP A 96 0.20 6.89 7.71
C TRP A 96 1.20 7.52 8.66
N THR A 97 1.29 6.99 9.88
CA THR A 97 2.45 7.20 10.72
C THR A 97 3.54 6.28 10.18
N PRO A 98 4.70 6.82 9.78
CA PRO A 98 5.72 6.00 9.12
C PRO A 98 6.33 4.96 10.06
N GLY A 99 6.89 3.91 9.48
CA GLY A 99 7.72 2.97 10.21
C GLY A 99 9.00 3.64 10.70
N ARG A 100 9.60 3.06 11.71
CA ARG A 100 10.84 3.61 12.30
C ARG A 100 11.87 2.50 12.48
N GLN A 101 13.11 2.88 12.28
CA GLN A 101 14.26 2.02 12.44
C GLN A 101 15.34 2.85 13.10
N ARG A 102 15.86 2.42 14.25
CA ARG A 102 16.87 3.17 14.99
C ARG A 102 16.47 4.63 15.22
N ASP A 103 15.22 4.83 15.65
CA ASP A 103 14.63 6.14 15.94
C ASP A 103 14.51 7.08 14.74
N LYS A 104 14.61 6.55 13.52
CA LYS A 104 14.42 7.33 12.29
C LYS A 104 13.23 6.82 11.51
N ALA A 105 12.45 7.75 10.94
CA ALA A 105 11.40 7.39 10.00
C ALA A 105 12.03 6.78 8.75
N VAL A 106 11.51 5.64 8.32
CA VAL A 106 12.03 4.90 7.16
C VAL A 106 10.91 4.53 6.21
N ARG A 107 11.31 4.19 4.98
CA ARG A 107 10.40 3.68 3.97
C ARG A 107 10.13 2.20 4.24
N VAL A 108 8.87 1.79 4.11
CA VAL A 108 8.47 0.40 4.37
C VAL A 108 7.66 -0.12 3.20
N THR A 109 8.01 -1.29 2.70
CA THR A 109 7.24 -1.99 1.66
C THR A 109 6.21 -2.89 2.32
N TYR A 110 4.96 -2.75 1.91
CA TYR A 110 3.86 -3.52 2.48
C TYR A 110 3.05 -4.19 1.37
N ASN A 111 2.75 -5.46 1.56
CA ASN A 111 1.87 -6.22 0.68
C ASN A 111 0.48 -6.25 1.31
N PHE A 112 -0.52 -5.82 0.56
CA PHE A 112 -1.86 -5.64 1.08
C PHE A 112 -2.88 -6.35 0.21
N PRO A 113 -3.58 -7.37 0.74
CA PRO A 113 -4.62 -8.05 -0.01
C PRO A 113 -5.96 -7.34 0.17
N ILE A 114 -6.70 -7.19 -0.94
CA ILE A 114 -8.07 -6.69 -0.92
C ILE A 114 -8.97 -7.81 -1.42
N TYR A 115 -9.96 -8.17 -0.62
CA TYR A 115 -10.90 -9.23 -0.94
C TYR A 115 -12.18 -8.63 -1.51
N PHE A 116 -12.44 -8.90 -2.77
CA PHE A 116 -13.70 -8.53 -3.42
C PHE A 116 -14.64 -9.72 -3.35
N GLN A 117 -15.70 -9.60 -2.55
CA GLN A 117 -16.67 -10.67 -2.37
C GLN A 117 -18.05 -10.18 -2.78
N LEU A 118 -18.73 -11.00 -3.58
CA LEU A 118 -20.10 -10.75 -3.96
C LEU A 118 -21.02 -11.42 -2.95
N ARG A 119 -22.00 -10.67 -2.48
CA ARG A 119 -23.08 -11.20 -1.64
C ARG A 119 -24.35 -11.22 -2.45
N ASN A 120 -24.96 -12.36 -2.50
CA ASN A 120 -26.27 -12.53 -3.12
C ASN A 120 -27.37 -12.18 -2.13
#